data_d020877563498e1cafc2b2ec38db6ace
#
_entry.id   d020877563498e1cafc2b2ec38db6ace
#
_cell.length_a   1.000
_cell.length_b   1.000
_cell.length_c   1.000
_cell.angle_alpha   90.00
_cell.angle_beta   90.00
_cell.angle_gamma   90.00
#
_symmetry.space_group_name_H-M   'P 1'
#
loop_
_entity.id
_entity.type
_entity.pdbx_description
1 polymer ?
#
loop_
_entity_poly.entity_id
_entity_poly.type
_entity_poly.pdbx_seq_one_letter_code
_entity_poly.pdbx_strand_id
1 'polypeptide(L)'
;ENEEAWIAPYYAGDYLTMVAENEDLAFYHPSQGFNLFIDAMCIPSCCQNKEAAETFINFLCEPEIAGGNMDWIGYGTPESAAKEFIDPEMTSSTVAYPSDEVLSKGTSFLFLPADVNQRMEELWLQVKTD
;
A
#
# COMPACT_ATOMS: atom_id res chain seq x y z
N GLU A 1 4.75 -13.52 -12.11
CA GLU A 1 5.28 -14.85 -11.79
C GLU A 1 5.34 -15.77 -13.03
N ASN A 2 4.34 -15.74 -13.91
CA ASN A 2 4.25 -16.63 -15.07
C ASN A 2 4.88 -16.06 -16.35
N GLU A 3 5.61 -14.97 -16.28
CA GLU A 3 6.22 -14.28 -17.43
C GLU A 3 5.22 -13.87 -18.54
N GLU A 4 3.95 -13.69 -18.17
CA GLU A 4 2.89 -13.32 -19.13
C GLU A 4 2.96 -11.83 -19.53
N ALA A 5 3.61 -10.99 -18.72
CA ALA A 5 3.78 -9.57 -18.98
C ALA A 5 5.19 -9.08 -18.62
N TRP A 6 5.77 -8.25 -19.46
CA TRP A 6 7.08 -7.63 -19.23
C TRP A 6 6.99 -6.41 -18.30
N ILE A 7 5.85 -5.75 -18.27
CA ILE A 7 5.58 -4.57 -17.43
C ILE A 7 4.13 -4.64 -16.99
N ALA A 8 3.89 -4.41 -15.69
CA ALA A 8 2.54 -4.33 -15.11
C ALA A 8 2.50 -3.27 -14.01
N PRO A 9 1.38 -2.53 -13.82
CA PRO A 9 1.16 -1.76 -12.61
C PRO A 9 0.95 -2.71 -11.43
N TYR A 10 1.65 -2.46 -10.32
CA TYR A 10 1.58 -3.35 -9.16
C TYR A 10 1.80 -2.57 -7.85
N TYR A 11 1.43 -3.19 -6.73
CA TYR A 11 1.61 -2.63 -5.40
C TYR A 11 3.03 -2.88 -4.89
N ALA A 12 3.58 -1.90 -4.18
CA ALA A 12 4.95 -1.95 -3.67
C ALA A 12 5.18 -3.11 -2.68
N GLY A 13 4.23 -3.36 -1.78
CA GLY A 13 4.34 -4.44 -0.80
C GLY A 13 4.28 -5.82 -1.44
N ASP A 14 3.36 -6.02 -2.39
CA ASP A 14 3.27 -7.29 -3.11
C ASP A 14 4.55 -7.56 -3.94
N TYR A 15 5.18 -6.52 -4.50
CA TYR A 15 6.47 -6.67 -5.16
C TYR A 15 7.53 -7.17 -4.20
N LEU A 16 7.58 -6.66 -2.96
CA LEU A 16 8.58 -7.06 -1.97
C LEU A 16 8.47 -8.54 -1.58
N THR A 17 7.25 -9.08 -1.54
CA THR A 17 7.05 -10.52 -1.36
C THR A 17 7.42 -11.32 -2.61
N MET A 18 7.09 -10.82 -3.80
CA MET A 18 7.34 -11.53 -5.05
C MET A 18 8.83 -11.56 -5.44
N VAL A 19 9.60 -10.51 -5.15
CA VAL A 19 11.04 -10.46 -5.47
C VAL A 19 11.84 -11.47 -4.64
N ALA A 20 11.35 -11.86 -3.47
CA ALA A 20 11.96 -12.92 -2.67
C ALA A 20 11.88 -14.31 -3.35
N GLU A 21 10.90 -14.52 -4.23
CA GLU A 21 10.71 -15.76 -4.99
C GLU A 21 11.28 -15.66 -6.41
N ASN A 22 11.39 -14.45 -6.97
CA ASN A 22 11.89 -14.21 -8.32
C ASN A 22 12.75 -12.94 -8.37
N GLU A 23 14.07 -13.10 -8.36
CA GLU A 23 15.08 -12.03 -8.36
C GLU A 23 15.11 -11.23 -9.69
N ASP A 24 14.51 -11.73 -10.77
CA ASP A 24 14.44 -11.03 -12.06
C ASP A 24 13.41 -9.88 -12.06
N LEU A 25 12.59 -9.77 -11.01
CA LEU A 25 11.63 -8.68 -10.86
C LEU A 25 12.30 -7.38 -10.44
N ALA A 26 11.85 -6.28 -11.02
CA ALA A 26 12.27 -4.94 -10.62
C ALA A 26 11.06 -4.03 -10.42
N PHE A 27 11.13 -3.15 -9.41
CA PHE A 27 10.11 -2.15 -9.13
C PHE A 27 10.60 -0.76 -9.50
N TYR A 28 9.72 0.04 -10.10
CA TYR A 28 10.04 1.39 -10.54
C TYR A 28 8.93 2.37 -10.16
N HIS A 29 9.31 3.48 -9.54
CA HIS A 29 8.43 4.62 -9.33
C HIS A 29 8.51 5.56 -10.53
N PRO A 30 7.48 5.67 -11.38
CA PRO A 30 7.51 6.54 -12.55
C PRO A 30 7.79 8.00 -12.19
N SER A 31 8.70 8.65 -12.94
CA SER A 31 9.05 10.04 -12.73
C SER A 31 7.89 11.01 -13.03
N GLN A 32 6.91 10.56 -13.81
CA GLN A 32 5.69 11.29 -14.16
C GLN A 32 4.67 11.32 -13.01
N GLY A 33 4.83 10.44 -12.04
CA GLY A 33 3.94 10.27 -10.91
C GLY A 33 3.40 8.84 -10.80
N PHE A 34 2.85 8.54 -9.65
CA PHE A 34 2.27 7.23 -9.33
C PHE A 34 1.13 7.42 -8.33
N ASN A 35 0.35 6.37 -8.16
CA ASN A 35 -0.70 6.38 -7.17
C ASN A 35 -0.14 6.12 -5.77
N LEU A 36 -0.47 7.00 -4.83
CA LEU A 36 -0.16 6.86 -3.41
C LEU A 36 -1.46 6.59 -2.66
N PHE A 37 -1.52 5.51 -1.90
CA PHE A 37 -2.67 5.17 -1.08
C PHE A 37 -2.28 5.01 0.39
N ILE A 38 -3.25 5.21 1.26
CA ILE A 38 -3.12 5.05 2.70
C ILE A 38 -4.31 4.21 3.16
N ASP A 39 -4.02 3.04 3.70
CA ASP A 39 -5.03 2.22 4.35
C ASP A 39 -5.27 2.73 5.77
N ALA A 40 -6.53 2.80 6.16
CA ALA A 40 -6.93 3.32 7.45
C ALA A 40 -8.00 2.45 8.11
N MET A 41 -7.88 2.26 9.41
CA MET A 41 -8.92 1.63 10.23
C MET A 41 -9.93 2.69 10.69
N CYS A 42 -11.22 2.39 10.53
CA CYS A 42 -12.30 3.27 10.94
C CYS A 42 -13.27 2.54 11.87
N ILE A 43 -13.80 3.26 12.85
CA ILE A 43 -14.90 2.77 13.71
C ILE A 43 -16.21 3.34 13.17
N PRO A 44 -17.14 2.51 12.66
CA PRO A 44 -18.43 3.00 12.17
C PRO A 44 -19.25 3.66 13.27
N SER A 45 -20.05 4.66 12.94
CA SER A 45 -20.90 5.37 13.91
C SER A 45 -21.94 4.46 14.59
N CYS A 46 -22.29 3.33 13.96
CA CYS A 46 -23.20 2.31 14.50
C CYS A 46 -22.52 1.29 15.43
N CYS A 47 -21.21 1.42 15.70
CA CYS A 47 -20.46 0.51 16.56
C CYS A 47 -21.07 0.43 17.96
N GLN A 48 -21.40 -0.79 18.42
CA GLN A 48 -22.02 -1.03 19.72
C GLN A 48 -21.00 -1.13 20.87
N ASN A 49 -19.73 -1.36 20.55
CA ASN A 49 -18.64 -1.46 21.53
C ASN A 49 -17.42 -0.67 21.07
N LYS A 50 -17.54 0.66 21.15
CA LYS A 50 -16.50 1.59 20.73
C LYS A 50 -15.20 1.40 21.53
N GLU A 51 -15.30 1.16 22.84
CA GLU A 51 -14.15 0.97 23.73
C GLU A 51 -13.30 -0.25 23.31
N ALA A 52 -13.96 -1.38 23.01
CA ALA A 52 -13.24 -2.55 22.51
C ALA A 52 -12.59 -2.31 21.14
N ALA A 53 -13.25 -1.57 20.24
CA ALA A 53 -12.70 -1.22 18.93
C ALA A 53 -11.46 -0.31 19.08
N GLU A 54 -11.52 0.70 19.94
CA GLU A 54 -10.39 1.59 20.26
C GLU A 54 -9.24 0.82 20.92
N THR A 55 -9.54 -0.10 21.82
CA THR A 55 -8.54 -0.98 22.46
C THR A 55 -7.83 -1.85 21.43
N PHE A 56 -8.58 -2.41 20.49
CA PHE A 56 -8.00 -3.23 19.40
C PHE A 56 -7.11 -2.40 18.47
N ILE A 57 -7.55 -1.21 18.08
CA ILE A 57 -6.73 -0.31 17.23
C ILE A 57 -5.45 0.08 18.00
N ASN A 58 -5.55 0.44 19.27
CA ASN A 58 -4.37 0.77 20.09
C ASN A 58 -3.40 -0.42 20.19
N PHE A 59 -3.91 -1.65 20.35
CA PHE A 59 -3.08 -2.85 20.35
C PHE A 59 -2.32 -3.01 19.02
N LEU A 60 -2.98 -2.77 17.89
CA LEU A 60 -2.32 -2.84 16.57
C LEU A 60 -1.28 -1.72 16.37
N CYS A 61 -1.35 -0.64 17.13
CA CYS A 61 -0.37 0.45 17.12
C CYS A 61 0.77 0.24 18.12
N GLU A 62 0.78 -0.85 18.91
CA GLU A 62 1.95 -1.17 19.73
C GLU A 62 3.16 -1.46 18.81
N PRO A 63 4.33 -0.84 19.06
CA PRO A 63 5.46 -0.91 18.11
C PRO A 63 5.87 -2.32 17.69
N GLU A 64 5.94 -3.25 18.63
CA GLU A 64 6.28 -4.65 18.35
C GLU A 64 5.21 -5.33 17.49
N ILE A 65 3.92 -5.07 17.78
CA ILE A 65 2.78 -5.64 17.03
C ILE A 65 2.73 -5.03 15.62
N ALA A 66 2.85 -3.71 15.52
CA ALA A 66 2.86 -3.00 14.24
C ALA A 66 4.05 -3.44 13.37
N GLY A 67 5.25 -3.56 13.96
CA GLY A 67 6.45 -4.05 13.27
C GLY A 67 6.26 -5.46 12.75
N GLY A 68 5.85 -6.40 13.59
CA GLY A 68 5.62 -7.78 13.18
C GLY A 68 4.54 -7.95 12.10
N ASN A 69 3.48 -7.14 12.17
CA ASN A 69 2.45 -7.14 11.12
C ASN A 69 3.01 -6.64 9.78
N MET A 70 3.78 -5.54 9.79
CA MET A 70 4.35 -4.98 8.56
C MET A 70 5.40 -5.91 7.94
N ASP A 71 6.22 -6.54 8.77
CA ASP A 71 7.21 -7.52 8.32
C ASP A 71 6.54 -8.72 7.64
N TRP A 72 5.41 -9.18 8.21
CA TRP A 72 4.63 -10.28 7.65
C TRP A 72 3.95 -9.94 6.32
N ILE A 73 3.36 -8.74 6.19
CA ILE A 73 2.62 -8.34 4.98
C ILE A 73 3.50 -7.68 3.91
N GLY A 74 4.78 -7.38 4.20
CA GLY A 74 5.71 -6.78 3.26
C GLY A 74 5.48 -5.30 2.97
N TYR A 75 4.82 -4.55 3.85
CA TYR A 75 4.57 -3.11 3.67
C TYR A 75 5.33 -2.24 4.67
N GLY A 76 5.57 -0.99 4.30
CA GLY A 76 6.12 0.01 5.22
C GLY A 76 5.10 0.43 6.29
N THR A 77 5.59 0.79 7.48
CA THR A 77 4.76 1.33 8.57
C THR A 77 4.88 2.84 8.66
N PRO A 78 3.78 3.58 8.95
CA PRO A 78 3.84 4.99 9.30
C PRO A 78 4.35 5.21 10.74
N GLU A 79 4.39 4.18 11.58
CA GLU A 79 4.87 4.28 12.94
C GLU A 79 6.39 4.16 13.02
N SER A 80 7.05 5.25 13.47
CA SER A 80 8.50 5.30 13.50
C SER A 80 9.12 4.33 14.52
N ALA A 81 8.46 4.10 15.67
CA ALA A 81 8.94 3.19 16.70
C ALA A 81 8.85 1.72 16.27
N ALA A 82 7.91 1.36 15.40
CA ALA A 82 7.76 0.01 14.90
C ALA A 82 8.92 -0.45 14.01
N LYS A 83 9.69 0.50 13.44
CA LYS A 83 10.84 0.18 12.58
C LYS A 83 11.94 -0.60 13.29
N GLU A 84 12.04 -0.50 14.61
CA GLU A 84 13.00 -1.27 15.41
C GLU A 84 12.68 -2.78 15.45
N PHE A 85 11.43 -3.15 15.12
CA PHE A 85 10.91 -4.52 15.11
C PHE A 85 10.73 -5.10 13.72
N ILE A 86 11.17 -4.38 12.68
CA ILE A 86 11.08 -4.79 11.28
C ILE A 86 12.48 -5.20 10.78
N ASP A 87 12.54 -6.17 9.88
CA ASP A 87 13.79 -6.60 9.26
C ASP A 87 14.56 -5.40 8.71
N PRO A 88 15.88 -5.27 9.03
CA PRO A 88 16.72 -4.19 8.52
C PRO A 88 16.76 -4.09 6.98
N GLU A 89 16.62 -5.19 6.25
CA GLU A 89 16.54 -5.17 4.78
C GLU A 89 15.26 -4.47 4.32
N MET A 90 14.13 -4.74 4.98
CA MET A 90 12.87 -4.08 4.72
C MET A 90 12.95 -2.58 5.04
N THR A 91 13.49 -2.20 6.20
CA THR A 91 13.58 -0.78 6.61
C THR A 91 14.53 0.03 5.75
N SER A 92 15.51 -0.60 5.10
CA SER A 92 16.43 0.03 4.14
C SER A 92 15.91 0.03 2.70
N SER A 93 14.82 -0.68 2.42
CA SER A 93 14.24 -0.76 1.08
C SER A 93 13.68 0.59 0.62
N THR A 94 14.16 1.08 -0.51
CA THR A 94 13.63 2.30 -1.16
C THR A 94 12.25 2.10 -1.79
N VAL A 95 11.79 0.86 -1.89
CA VAL A 95 10.43 0.50 -2.33
C VAL A 95 9.46 0.60 -1.16
N ALA A 96 9.80 0.03 0.01
CA ALA A 96 8.98 0.13 1.22
C ALA A 96 9.00 1.54 1.83
N TYR A 97 10.15 2.21 1.78
CA TYR A 97 10.39 3.55 2.36
C TYR A 97 11.02 4.46 1.30
N PRO A 98 10.26 4.89 0.30
CA PRO A 98 10.74 5.83 -0.71
C PRO A 98 11.08 7.19 -0.08
N SER A 99 12.03 7.91 -0.70
CA SER A 99 12.41 9.24 -0.23
C SER A 99 11.27 10.26 -0.38
N ASP A 100 11.34 11.36 0.36
CA ASP A 100 10.37 12.46 0.27
C ASP A 100 10.29 13.04 -1.17
N GLU A 101 11.40 13.04 -1.91
CA GLU A 101 11.41 13.44 -3.32
C GLU A 101 10.54 12.51 -4.17
N VAL A 102 10.63 11.20 -3.96
CA VAL A 102 9.79 10.21 -4.64
C VAL A 102 8.34 10.38 -4.22
N LEU A 103 8.06 10.43 -2.90
CA LEU A 103 6.71 10.58 -2.36
C LEU A 103 6.01 11.86 -2.86
N SER A 104 6.75 12.94 -3.08
CA SER A 104 6.18 14.19 -3.61
C SER A 104 5.58 14.09 -5.01
N LYS A 105 5.91 13.03 -5.76
CA LYS A 105 5.35 12.73 -7.08
C LYS A 105 4.11 11.82 -7.00
N GLY A 106 3.82 11.28 -5.82
CA GLY A 106 2.65 10.45 -5.58
C GLY A 106 1.36 11.30 -5.52
N THR A 107 0.27 10.76 -6.02
CA THR A 107 -1.07 11.36 -5.94
C THR A 107 -2.03 10.37 -5.29
N SER A 108 -2.68 10.82 -4.22
CA SER A 108 -3.71 10.02 -3.57
C SER A 108 -4.98 9.91 -4.42
N PHE A 109 -5.75 8.84 -4.23
CA PHE A 109 -7.08 8.75 -4.82
C PHE A 109 -7.94 9.93 -4.36
N LEU A 110 -8.55 10.60 -5.31
CA LEU A 110 -9.43 11.74 -5.07
C LEU A 110 -10.89 11.29 -5.16
N PHE A 111 -11.75 11.99 -4.41
CA PHE A 111 -13.18 11.88 -4.65
C PHE A 111 -13.50 12.53 -5.99
N LEU A 112 -14.01 11.72 -6.92
CA LEU A 112 -14.33 12.19 -8.27
C LEU A 112 -15.82 12.56 -8.38
N PRO A 113 -16.18 13.57 -9.18
CA PRO A 113 -17.57 13.87 -9.52
C PRO A 113 -18.26 12.65 -10.16
N ALA A 114 -19.59 12.54 -9.99
CA ALA A 114 -20.35 11.38 -10.42
C ALA A 114 -20.26 11.11 -11.94
N ASP A 115 -20.23 12.16 -12.74
CA ASP A 115 -20.10 12.10 -14.20
C ASP A 115 -18.73 11.54 -14.63
N VAL A 116 -17.67 11.91 -13.91
CA VAL A 116 -16.31 11.40 -14.14
C VAL A 116 -16.24 9.92 -13.78
N ASN A 117 -16.77 9.53 -12.62
CA ASN A 117 -16.85 8.12 -12.21
C ASN A 117 -17.62 7.29 -13.23
N GLN A 118 -18.81 7.74 -13.65
CA GLN A 118 -19.59 7.06 -14.67
C GLN A 118 -18.78 6.88 -15.96
N ARG A 119 -18.07 7.91 -16.40
CA ARG A 119 -17.26 7.82 -17.62
C ARG A 119 -16.11 6.85 -17.48
N MET A 120 -15.47 6.78 -16.32
CA MET A 120 -14.43 5.80 -16.03
C MET A 120 -14.98 4.37 -16.07
N GLU A 121 -16.14 4.12 -15.47
CA GLU A 121 -16.79 2.81 -15.50
C GLU A 121 -17.15 2.39 -16.93
N GLU A 122 -17.71 3.28 -17.74
CA GLU A 122 -18.02 3.01 -19.15
C GLU A 122 -16.76 2.62 -19.96
N LEU A 123 -15.66 3.37 -19.78
CA LEU A 123 -14.38 3.08 -20.45
C LEU A 123 -13.78 1.76 -19.97
N TRP A 124 -13.88 1.47 -18.68
CA TRP A 124 -13.38 0.22 -18.12
C TRP A 124 -14.17 -1.00 -18.65
N LEU A 125 -15.48 -0.87 -18.82
CA LEU A 125 -16.30 -1.90 -19.43
C LEU A 125 -15.90 -2.14 -20.89
N GLN A 126 -15.61 -1.10 -21.66
CA GLN A 126 -15.14 -1.23 -23.04
C GLN A 126 -13.82 -2.02 -23.12
N VAL A 127 -12.85 -1.71 -22.25
CA VAL A 127 -11.56 -2.42 -22.19
C VAL A 127 -11.72 -3.91 -21.85
N LYS A 128 -12.76 -4.27 -21.08
CA LYS A 128 -12.99 -5.67 -20.68
C LYS A 128 -13.77 -6.49 -21.72
N THR A 129 -14.44 -5.83 -22.65
CA THR A 129 -15.33 -6.48 -23.63
C THR A 129 -14.74 -6.55 -25.05
N ASP A 130 -13.65 -5.85 -25.30
CA ASP A 130 -12.83 -5.93 -26.51
C ASP A 130 -11.76 -7.02 -26.37
#